data_5929425c24c474988ca624b956e6fa14
#
_entry.id   5929425c24c474988ca624b956e6fa14
#
_cell.length_a   1.000
_cell.length_b   1.000
_cell.length_c   1.000
_cell.angle_alpha   90.00
_cell.angle_beta   90.00
_cell.angle_gamma   90.00
#
_symmetry.space_group_name_H-M   'P 1'
#
loop_
_entity.id
_entity.type
_entity.pdbx_description
1 polymer ?
#
loop_
_entity_poly.entity_id
_entity_poly.type
_entity_poly.pdbx_seq_one_letter_code
_entity_poly.pdbx_strand_id
1 'polypeptide(L)'
;ILTAGDMSTLSFHATKVYNTIEGGALVMHDEATKKRIDYLKNFGFAGETEVVAPGINSKMDEIRSAYGLLNLRQVDKAIEARHQVAVKYREALRDVSGITFFDDMPGVKHNYSYFPIFVDAEKYGMTRDELYFKMKEHNILGRRYFYPLISTFSTYRGLPSAATENLPV
;
A
#
# COMPACT_ATOMS: atom_id res chain seq x y z
N ILE A 1 14.82 -0.44 -2.08
CA ILE A 1 14.07 0.16 -0.96
C ILE A 1 14.00 -0.78 0.25
N LEU A 2 13.94 -2.10 0.04
CA LEU A 2 13.86 -3.09 1.13
C LEU A 2 15.12 -3.18 2.00
N THR A 3 16.20 -2.53 1.57
CA THR A 3 17.48 -2.46 2.30
C THR A 3 17.62 -1.16 3.11
N ALA A 4 16.61 -0.31 3.14
CA ALA A 4 16.61 0.92 3.91
C ALA A 4 16.03 0.68 5.31
N GLY A 5 16.63 1.32 6.34
CA GLY A 5 16.24 1.16 7.74
C GLY A 5 16.70 -0.17 8.34
N ASP A 6 16.26 -0.47 9.54
CA ASP A 6 16.60 -1.70 10.27
C ASP A 6 15.83 -2.91 9.76
N MET A 7 14.58 -2.70 9.37
CA MET A 7 13.69 -3.71 8.79
C MET A 7 12.69 -3.06 7.83
N SER A 8 12.21 -3.85 6.86
CA SER A 8 11.13 -3.42 5.96
C SER A 8 9.93 -4.35 6.06
N THR A 9 8.74 -3.77 6.05
CA THR A 9 7.48 -4.53 6.08
C THR A 9 6.83 -4.52 4.70
N LEU A 10 6.48 -5.69 4.21
CA LEU A 10 5.69 -5.87 2.99
C LEU A 10 4.27 -6.28 3.34
N SER A 11 3.29 -5.66 2.69
CA SER A 11 1.89 -6.04 2.79
C SER A 11 1.50 -6.89 1.58
N PHE A 12 0.90 -8.05 1.84
CA PHE A 12 0.31 -8.94 0.84
C PHE A 12 -1.23 -8.98 0.93
N HIS A 13 -1.82 -7.92 1.49
CA HIS A 13 -3.28 -7.75 1.52
C HIS A 13 -3.86 -7.76 0.09
N ALA A 14 -5.10 -8.21 -0.06
CA ALA A 14 -5.80 -8.42 -1.34
C ALA A 14 -5.78 -7.23 -2.32
N THR A 15 -5.64 -5.99 -1.82
CA THR A 15 -5.56 -4.78 -2.66
C THR A 15 -4.19 -4.53 -3.29
N LYS A 16 -3.15 -5.27 -2.89
CA LYS A 16 -1.80 -5.09 -3.43
C LYS A 16 -1.65 -5.78 -4.78
N VAL A 17 -0.72 -5.29 -5.61
CA VAL A 17 -0.45 -5.89 -6.93
C VAL A 17 -0.02 -7.36 -6.81
N TYR A 18 0.91 -7.64 -5.89
CA TYR A 18 1.16 -8.99 -5.40
C TYR A 18 0.43 -9.16 -4.05
N ASN A 19 -0.35 -10.20 -3.91
CA ASN A 19 -1.09 -10.46 -2.68
C ASN A 19 -1.25 -11.96 -2.41
N THR A 20 -1.58 -12.28 -1.17
CA THR A 20 -1.90 -13.63 -0.71
C THR A 20 -3.30 -13.66 -0.07
N ILE A 21 -4.23 -12.82 -0.56
CA ILE A 21 -5.52 -12.50 0.06
C ILE A 21 -5.27 -11.69 1.33
N GLU A 22 -4.70 -12.29 2.35
CA GLU A 22 -4.13 -11.67 3.53
C GLU A 22 -2.73 -12.23 3.77
N GLY A 23 -1.80 -11.37 4.17
CA GLY A 23 -0.43 -11.76 4.47
C GLY A 23 0.54 -10.59 4.45
N GLY A 24 1.79 -10.90 4.69
CA GLY A 24 2.89 -9.94 4.67
C GLY A 24 4.22 -10.63 4.85
N ALA A 25 5.28 -9.85 4.76
CA ALA A 25 6.63 -10.29 5.04
C ALA A 25 7.41 -9.20 5.77
N LEU A 26 8.37 -9.63 6.58
CA LEU A 26 9.41 -8.79 7.15
C LEU A 26 10.72 -9.10 6.45
N VAL A 27 11.40 -8.07 5.99
CA VAL A 27 12.75 -8.15 5.42
C VAL A 27 13.71 -7.56 6.44
N MET A 28 14.75 -8.29 6.78
CA MET A 28 15.76 -7.92 7.75
C MET A 28 17.16 -8.25 7.23
N HIS A 29 18.19 -7.66 7.86
CA HIS A 29 19.54 -7.68 7.33
C HIS A 29 20.45 -8.71 7.99
N ASP A 30 20.03 -9.29 9.12
CA ASP A 30 20.84 -10.22 9.88
C ASP A 30 20.04 -11.43 10.37
N GLU A 31 20.75 -12.55 10.56
CA GLU A 31 20.18 -13.82 10.94
C GLU A 31 19.70 -13.84 12.42
N ALA A 32 20.30 -13.04 13.28
CA ALA A 32 19.92 -12.97 14.69
C ALA A 32 18.52 -12.35 14.84
N THR A 33 18.28 -11.24 14.12
CA THR A 33 16.96 -10.60 14.04
C THR A 33 15.93 -11.54 13.42
N LYS A 34 16.29 -12.23 12.32
CA LYS A 34 15.40 -13.21 11.69
C LYS A 34 15.00 -14.31 12.67
N LYS A 35 15.94 -14.91 13.38
CA LYS A 35 15.69 -15.96 14.36
C LYS A 35 14.77 -15.49 15.48
N ARG A 36 14.99 -14.26 15.98
CA ARG A 36 14.11 -13.65 16.97
C ARG A 36 12.68 -13.48 16.44
N ILE A 37 12.50 -13.00 15.23
CA ILE A 37 11.18 -12.85 14.59
C ILE A 37 10.52 -14.22 14.39
N ASP A 38 11.29 -15.25 14.01
CA ASP A 38 10.77 -16.62 13.84
C ASP A 38 10.18 -17.16 15.15
N TYR A 39 10.78 -16.86 16.30
CA TYR A 39 10.20 -17.17 17.60
C TYR A 39 8.94 -16.36 17.87
N LEU A 40 9.00 -15.03 17.71
CA LEU A 40 7.89 -14.14 18.02
C LEU A 40 6.64 -14.41 17.18
N LYS A 41 6.78 -14.73 15.88
CA LYS A 41 5.65 -15.09 15.01
C LYS A 41 5.03 -16.45 15.34
N ASN A 42 5.72 -17.27 16.14
CA ASN A 42 5.28 -18.58 16.60
C ASN A 42 5.11 -18.61 18.13
N PHE A 43 4.30 -17.70 18.66
CA PHE A 43 3.97 -17.59 20.09
C PHE A 43 5.16 -17.36 21.03
N GLY A 44 6.35 -17.09 20.51
CA GLY A 44 7.59 -16.95 21.28
C GLY A 44 8.33 -18.28 21.53
N PHE A 45 7.92 -19.36 20.89
CA PHE A 45 8.56 -20.66 21.05
C PHE A 45 9.92 -20.71 20.34
N ALA A 46 10.97 -21.09 21.09
CA ALA A 46 12.29 -21.42 20.60
C ALA A 46 12.50 -22.94 20.40
N GLY A 47 11.56 -23.74 20.86
CA GLY A 47 11.56 -25.18 20.79
C GLY A 47 10.20 -25.72 21.24
N GLU A 48 10.09 -27.03 21.48
CA GLU A 48 8.83 -27.67 21.82
C GLU A 48 8.29 -27.21 23.19
N THR A 49 9.17 -26.92 24.13
CA THR A 49 8.81 -26.61 25.54
C THR A 49 9.37 -25.28 26.03
N GLU A 50 10.14 -24.55 25.22
CA GLU A 50 10.81 -23.32 25.59
C GLU A 50 10.13 -22.10 24.98
N VAL A 51 9.66 -21.18 25.83
CA VAL A 51 9.13 -19.87 25.41
C VAL A 51 10.13 -18.80 25.83
N VAL A 52 10.71 -18.09 24.85
CA VAL A 52 11.78 -17.10 25.07
C VAL A 52 11.28 -15.66 25.12
N ALA A 53 10.06 -15.41 24.67
CA ALA A 53 9.44 -14.08 24.70
C ALA A 53 7.92 -14.18 24.49
N PRO A 54 7.13 -13.16 24.91
CA PRO A 54 5.75 -13.02 24.46
C PRO A 54 5.70 -12.89 22.93
N GLY A 55 4.91 -13.75 22.28
CA GLY A 55 4.79 -13.76 20.83
C GLY A 55 3.33 -13.82 20.37
N ILE A 56 3.11 -13.84 19.09
CA ILE A 56 1.80 -13.93 18.44
C ILE A 56 1.76 -15.08 17.43
N ASN A 57 0.58 -15.48 17.01
CA ASN A 57 0.43 -16.38 15.87
C ASN A 57 0.33 -15.55 14.59
N SER A 58 1.45 -15.40 13.89
CA SER A 58 1.51 -14.67 12.61
C SER A 58 2.16 -15.50 11.50
N LYS A 59 2.01 -16.81 11.56
CA LYS A 59 2.42 -17.71 10.49
C LYS A 59 1.40 -17.65 9.34
N MET A 60 1.89 -17.60 8.11
CA MET A 60 1.04 -17.74 6.93
C MET A 60 0.56 -19.19 6.82
N ASP A 61 -0.71 -19.39 6.52
CA ASP A 61 -1.25 -20.75 6.29
C ASP A 61 -0.90 -21.28 4.90
N GLU A 62 -1.06 -22.58 4.73
CA GLU A 62 -0.69 -23.29 3.49
C GLU A 62 -1.53 -22.86 2.28
N ILE A 63 -2.80 -22.53 2.48
CA ILE A 63 -3.71 -22.13 1.40
C ILE A 63 -3.30 -20.75 0.86
N ARG A 64 -3.05 -19.78 1.73
CA ARG A 64 -2.56 -18.47 1.33
C ARG A 64 -1.15 -18.54 0.73
N SER A 65 -0.31 -19.42 1.26
CA SER A 65 1.03 -19.67 0.71
C SER A 65 0.95 -20.23 -0.71
N ALA A 66 0.11 -21.23 -0.95
CA ALA A 66 -0.10 -21.82 -2.28
C ALA A 66 -0.68 -20.80 -3.27
N TYR A 67 -1.68 -20.03 -2.85
CA TYR A 67 -2.23 -18.94 -3.66
C TYR A 67 -1.14 -17.91 -4.00
N GLY A 68 -0.31 -17.52 -3.04
CA GLY A 68 0.79 -16.58 -3.25
C GLY A 68 1.79 -17.09 -4.28
N LEU A 69 2.18 -18.37 -4.23
CA LEU A 69 3.08 -18.98 -5.21
C LEU A 69 2.48 -18.94 -6.64
N LEU A 70 1.19 -19.17 -6.78
CA LEU A 70 0.50 -19.06 -8.07
C LEU A 70 0.45 -17.60 -8.56
N ASN A 71 0.10 -16.68 -7.66
CA ASN A 71 -0.01 -15.25 -7.98
C ASN A 71 1.35 -14.63 -8.36
N LEU A 72 2.43 -15.10 -7.72
CA LEU A 72 3.79 -14.63 -8.03
C LEU A 72 4.17 -14.83 -9.50
N ARG A 73 3.66 -15.89 -10.14
CA ARG A 73 3.89 -16.16 -11.57
C ARG A 73 3.22 -15.17 -12.50
N GLN A 74 2.25 -14.40 -12.02
CA GLN A 74 1.46 -13.45 -12.81
C GLN A 74 1.80 -11.98 -12.51
N VAL A 75 2.62 -11.71 -11.49
CA VAL A 75 2.82 -10.34 -10.99
C VAL A 75 3.43 -9.40 -12.05
N ASP A 76 4.40 -9.85 -12.82
CA ASP A 76 5.02 -9.02 -13.85
C ASP A 76 4.03 -8.69 -14.98
N LYS A 77 3.20 -9.66 -15.37
CA LYS A 77 2.12 -9.44 -16.35
C LYS A 77 1.06 -8.46 -15.84
N ALA A 78 0.73 -8.55 -14.55
CA ALA A 78 -0.21 -7.63 -13.90
C ALA A 78 0.38 -6.21 -13.84
N ILE A 79 1.66 -6.05 -13.53
CA ILE A 79 2.35 -4.76 -13.53
C ILE A 79 2.34 -4.14 -14.93
N GLU A 80 2.66 -4.91 -15.97
CA GLU A 80 2.64 -4.42 -17.36
C GLU A 80 1.23 -3.97 -17.78
N ALA A 81 0.21 -4.76 -17.49
CA ALA A 81 -1.17 -4.36 -17.79
C ALA A 81 -1.58 -3.06 -17.07
N ARG A 82 -1.16 -2.86 -15.82
CA ARG A 82 -1.37 -1.63 -15.07
C ARG A 82 -0.58 -0.45 -15.64
N HIS A 83 0.64 -0.68 -16.11
CA HIS A 83 1.44 0.32 -16.80
C HIS A 83 0.69 0.86 -18.03
N GLN A 84 0.17 -0.02 -18.88
CA GLN A 84 -0.61 0.38 -20.06
C GLN A 84 -1.83 1.22 -19.70
N VAL A 85 -2.50 0.91 -18.61
CA VAL A 85 -3.62 1.72 -18.09
C VAL A 85 -3.12 3.09 -17.60
N ALA A 86 -2.01 3.14 -16.86
CA ALA A 86 -1.42 4.39 -16.38
C ALA A 86 -1.01 5.32 -17.55
N VAL A 87 -0.43 4.78 -18.62
CA VAL A 87 -0.10 5.53 -19.83
C VAL A 87 -1.35 6.18 -20.43
N LYS A 88 -2.43 5.40 -20.60
CA LYS A 88 -3.70 5.92 -21.14
C LYS A 88 -4.30 7.03 -20.26
N TYR A 89 -4.24 6.87 -18.93
CA TYR A 89 -4.69 7.92 -18.02
C TYR A 89 -3.86 9.20 -18.16
N ARG A 90 -2.54 9.08 -18.25
CA ARG A 90 -1.66 10.24 -18.44
C ARG A 90 -1.94 10.96 -19.75
N GLU A 91 -2.11 10.21 -20.84
CA GLU A 91 -2.47 10.78 -22.14
C GLU A 91 -3.81 11.53 -22.09
N ALA A 92 -4.82 10.93 -21.49
CA ALA A 92 -6.17 11.50 -21.41
C ALA A 92 -6.26 12.71 -20.46
N LEU A 93 -5.45 12.75 -19.41
CA LEU A 93 -5.54 13.77 -18.36
C LEU A 93 -4.51 14.90 -18.51
N ARG A 94 -3.54 14.79 -19.39
CA ARG A 94 -2.42 15.73 -19.54
C ARG A 94 -2.87 17.17 -19.75
N ASP A 95 -3.87 17.37 -20.56
CA ASP A 95 -4.38 18.69 -20.93
C ASP A 95 -5.67 19.10 -20.17
N VAL A 96 -6.04 18.33 -19.15
CA VAL A 96 -7.21 18.66 -18.32
C VAL A 96 -6.80 19.70 -17.29
N SER A 97 -7.31 20.92 -17.44
CA SER A 97 -7.03 22.02 -16.51
C SER A 97 -7.42 21.65 -15.07
N GLY A 98 -6.53 21.89 -14.12
CA GLY A 98 -6.75 21.63 -12.70
C GLY A 98 -6.59 20.17 -12.27
N ILE A 99 -6.23 19.25 -13.17
CA ILE A 99 -5.84 17.89 -12.84
C ILE A 99 -4.34 17.74 -12.99
N THR A 100 -3.69 17.21 -11.95
CA THR A 100 -2.27 16.84 -11.99
C THR A 100 -2.05 15.42 -11.47
N PHE A 101 -0.95 14.79 -11.88
CA PHE A 101 -0.59 13.43 -11.50
C PHE A 101 0.94 13.28 -11.50
N PHE A 102 1.43 12.17 -10.98
CA PHE A 102 2.86 11.87 -11.00
C PHE A 102 3.30 11.19 -12.29
N ASP A 103 4.45 11.60 -12.80
CA ASP A 103 5.19 10.82 -13.79
C ASP A 103 6.01 9.71 -13.11
N ASP A 104 6.50 8.76 -13.91
CA ASP A 104 7.37 7.73 -13.40
C ASP A 104 8.73 8.33 -12.98
N MET A 105 9.19 7.96 -11.80
CA MET A 105 10.49 8.44 -11.31
C MET A 105 11.64 7.73 -12.02
N PRO A 106 12.64 8.47 -12.54
CA PRO A 106 13.82 7.87 -13.13
C PRO A 106 14.52 6.87 -12.20
N GLY A 107 14.90 5.70 -12.72
CA GLY A 107 15.59 4.65 -11.95
C GLY A 107 14.69 3.84 -11.03
N VAL A 108 13.38 4.03 -11.04
CA VAL A 108 12.42 3.27 -10.24
C VAL A 108 11.58 2.36 -11.13
N LYS A 109 11.59 1.06 -10.87
CA LYS A 109 10.62 0.12 -11.46
C LYS A 109 9.30 0.24 -10.68
N HIS A 110 8.35 0.99 -11.23
CA HIS A 110 7.05 1.22 -10.60
C HIS A 110 6.14 0.00 -10.74
N ASN A 111 5.30 -0.26 -9.76
CA ASN A 111 4.34 -1.38 -9.78
C ASN A 111 2.92 -0.98 -10.19
N TYR A 112 2.67 0.31 -10.41
CA TYR A 112 1.37 0.87 -10.80
C TYR A 112 0.20 0.40 -9.93
N SER A 113 0.45 0.30 -8.63
CA SER A 113 -0.59 -0.11 -7.66
C SER A 113 -1.71 0.90 -7.58
N TYR A 114 -1.38 2.18 -7.71
CA TYR A 114 -2.29 3.31 -7.68
C TYR A 114 -1.96 4.28 -8.79
N PHE A 115 -2.97 5.05 -9.21
CA PHE A 115 -2.83 6.21 -10.08
C PHE A 115 -3.45 7.42 -9.37
N PRO A 116 -2.70 8.12 -8.50
CA PRO A 116 -3.21 9.29 -7.79
C PRO A 116 -3.31 10.49 -8.72
N ILE A 117 -4.40 11.22 -8.59
CA ILE A 117 -4.61 12.53 -9.23
C ILE A 117 -4.83 13.59 -8.15
N PHE A 118 -4.42 14.81 -8.42
CA PHE A 118 -4.67 15.97 -7.59
C PHE A 118 -5.63 16.90 -8.31
N VAL A 119 -6.58 17.46 -7.58
CA VAL A 119 -7.62 18.32 -8.11
C VAL A 119 -7.43 19.73 -7.57
N ASP A 120 -7.11 20.68 -8.43
CA ASP A 120 -7.15 22.12 -8.18
C ASP A 120 -8.57 22.58 -8.51
N ALA A 121 -9.38 22.81 -7.47
CA ALA A 121 -10.80 23.11 -7.63
C ALA A 121 -11.08 24.40 -8.42
N GLU A 122 -10.22 25.41 -8.28
CA GLU A 122 -10.39 26.70 -8.99
C GLU A 122 -10.18 26.53 -10.49
N LYS A 123 -9.20 25.73 -10.91
CA LYS A 123 -8.91 25.51 -12.33
C LYS A 123 -9.79 24.42 -12.94
N TYR A 124 -10.14 23.39 -12.17
CA TYR A 124 -10.96 22.28 -12.67
C TYR A 124 -12.46 22.60 -12.67
N GLY A 125 -12.89 23.52 -11.81
CA GLY A 125 -14.29 23.96 -11.69
C GLY A 125 -15.13 23.09 -10.75
N MET A 126 -14.53 22.12 -10.07
CA MET A 126 -15.19 21.37 -8.98
C MET A 126 -14.14 20.84 -8.00
N THR A 127 -14.57 20.61 -6.77
CA THR A 127 -13.73 20.06 -5.71
C THR A 127 -13.46 18.56 -5.93
N ARG A 128 -12.42 18.03 -5.28
CA ARG A 128 -12.14 16.59 -5.24
C ARG A 128 -13.36 15.78 -4.81
N ASP A 129 -14.11 16.26 -3.83
CA ASP A 129 -15.26 15.54 -3.28
C ASP A 129 -16.44 15.54 -4.25
N GLU A 130 -16.72 16.63 -4.92
CA GLU A 130 -17.70 16.69 -6.00
C GLU A 130 -17.34 15.76 -7.15
N LEU A 131 -16.08 15.80 -7.60
CA LEU A 131 -15.59 14.87 -8.62
C LEU A 131 -15.75 13.40 -8.18
N TYR A 132 -15.39 13.07 -6.93
CA TYR A 132 -15.54 11.73 -6.39
C TYR A 132 -16.98 11.22 -6.43
N PHE A 133 -17.96 12.06 -6.05
CA PHE A 133 -19.36 11.67 -6.11
C PHE A 133 -19.88 11.58 -7.54
N LYS A 134 -19.50 12.51 -8.40
CA LYS A 134 -19.87 12.49 -9.81
C LYS A 134 -19.32 11.26 -10.55
N MET A 135 -18.08 10.86 -10.28
CA MET A 135 -17.52 9.61 -10.82
C MET A 135 -18.35 8.39 -10.44
N LYS A 136 -18.86 8.33 -9.20
CA LYS A 136 -19.73 7.22 -8.75
C LYS A 136 -21.04 7.13 -9.52
N GLU A 137 -21.63 8.25 -9.93
CA GLU A 137 -22.83 8.29 -10.77
C GLU A 137 -22.60 7.60 -12.13
N HIS A 138 -21.33 7.56 -12.57
CA HIS A 138 -20.90 6.88 -13.79
C HIS A 138 -20.25 5.51 -13.54
N ASN A 139 -20.46 4.90 -12.37
CA ASN A 139 -19.87 3.62 -11.95
C ASN A 139 -18.32 3.62 -11.94
N ILE A 140 -17.69 4.78 -11.81
CA ILE A 140 -16.23 4.91 -11.65
C ILE A 140 -15.93 5.02 -10.15
N LEU A 141 -15.36 3.94 -9.59
CA LEU A 141 -15.12 3.81 -8.16
C LEU A 141 -13.70 4.24 -7.79
N GLY A 142 -13.50 5.55 -7.67
CA GLY A 142 -12.27 6.12 -7.12
C GLY A 142 -12.21 6.02 -5.59
N ARG A 143 -11.07 6.40 -5.02
CA ARG A 143 -10.89 6.56 -3.57
C ARG A 143 -10.30 7.93 -3.28
N ARG A 144 -10.78 8.56 -2.20
CA ARG A 144 -10.13 9.73 -1.60
C ARG A 144 -8.99 9.21 -0.71
N TYR A 145 -7.75 9.52 -1.06
CA TYR A 145 -6.60 8.81 -0.53
C TYR A 145 -5.63 9.76 0.20
N PHE A 146 -5.38 9.64 1.46
CA PHE A 146 -6.15 8.98 2.51
C PHE A 146 -7.07 9.98 3.18
N TYR A 147 -8.34 9.76 3.13
CA TYR A 147 -9.31 10.68 3.70
C TYR A 147 -10.34 9.90 4.54
N PRO A 148 -10.70 10.39 5.75
CA PRO A 148 -10.06 11.52 6.45
C PRO A 148 -8.64 11.17 6.94
N LEU A 149 -7.86 12.17 7.36
CA LEU A 149 -6.54 11.93 7.96
C LEU A 149 -6.69 11.10 9.24
N ILE A 150 -5.77 10.16 9.47
CA ILE A 150 -5.79 9.28 10.65
C ILE A 150 -5.76 10.10 11.94
N SER A 151 -4.98 11.20 11.97
CA SER A 151 -4.90 12.12 13.11
C SER A 151 -6.23 12.80 13.46
N THR A 152 -7.21 12.82 12.54
CA THR A 152 -8.53 13.40 12.77
C THR A 152 -9.56 12.41 13.32
N PHE A 153 -9.24 11.11 13.34
CA PHE A 153 -10.13 10.11 13.93
C PHE A 153 -10.28 10.32 15.43
N SER A 154 -11.48 10.13 15.94
CA SER A 154 -11.78 10.35 17.36
C SER A 154 -10.86 9.55 18.31
N THR A 155 -10.47 8.36 17.91
CA THR A 155 -9.54 7.48 18.65
C THR A 155 -8.12 8.08 18.78
N TYR A 156 -7.71 8.94 17.86
CA TYR A 156 -6.35 9.50 17.82
C TYR A 156 -6.31 11.00 18.13
N ARG A 157 -7.45 11.64 18.42
CA ARG A 157 -7.50 13.06 18.79
C ARG A 157 -6.68 13.32 20.06
N GLY A 158 -5.88 14.36 20.00
CA GLY A 158 -5.03 14.77 21.13
C GLY A 158 -3.69 14.03 21.22
N LEU A 159 -3.42 13.04 20.35
CA LEU A 159 -2.09 12.51 20.21
C LEU A 159 -1.21 13.47 19.42
N PRO A 160 0.07 13.68 19.83
CA PRO A 160 0.99 14.50 19.08
C PRO A 160 1.12 13.97 17.65
N SER A 161 0.78 14.76 16.65
CA SER A 161 1.05 14.41 15.26
C SER A 161 2.08 15.39 14.71
N ALA A 162 3.20 14.87 14.25
CA ALA A 162 4.17 15.68 13.55
C ALA A 162 3.63 16.05 12.16
N ALA A 163 3.46 17.35 11.90
CA ALA A 163 3.34 17.95 10.57
C ALA A 163 2.21 17.41 9.65
N THR A 164 1.09 16.92 10.16
CA THR A 164 -0.01 16.44 9.33
C THR A 164 -0.99 17.55 8.91
N GLU A 165 -0.89 18.74 9.48
CA GLU A 165 -1.82 19.85 9.24
C GLU A 165 -1.72 20.46 7.84
N ASN A 166 -0.60 20.24 7.16
CA ASN A 166 -0.32 20.79 5.83
C ASN A 166 -0.22 19.71 4.73
N LEU A 167 -0.62 18.48 4.99
CA LEU A 167 -0.63 17.46 3.95
C LEU A 167 -1.83 17.67 3.00
N PRO A 168 -1.60 17.67 1.69
CA PRO A 168 -2.70 17.71 0.72
C PRO A 168 -3.53 16.41 0.85
N VAL A 169 -4.77 16.54 1.21
CA VAL A 169 -5.74 15.44 1.33
C VAL A 169 -6.74 15.48 0.19
#